data_3cddf7d241856f7c459dc9517f22460f
#
_entry.id   3cddf7d241856f7c459dc9517f22460f
#
_cell.length_a   1.000
_cell.length_b   1.000
_cell.length_c   1.000
_cell.angle_alpha   90.00
_cell.angle_beta   90.00
_cell.angle_gamma   90.00
#
_symmetry.space_group_name_H-M   'P 1'
#
loop_
_entity.id
_entity.type
_entity.pdbx_description
1 polymer ?
#
loop_
_entity_poly.entity_id
_entity_poly.type
_entity_poly.pdbx_seq_one_letter_code
_entity_poly.pdbx_strand_id
1 'polypeptide(L)'
;YVDRVVAKVSLGTNPDGVKVPAGVTCTFGDWALNITNKSMFPYSEIVMPAGGSTGADYRIDPNYELAGFDVSQFNYLKVADDGTLPADFSAMADSKYCLENTMAADAQTQAQTTSAVASAVYTPGSFTVGESWFRLLGTTYKTLADLQAVYNDAKAAGTAADAAQTQVITLCDQFYARIAKAAAAQGKPVGGDFASITITELDDLKSGGEYSKPDAAAGETVGVEYFQKGVCYYNILIRHDDAITATMALGKYGVVRNNWYTLTINSVKQPGTPWIPDTTNSTDKKDPGEDDDDKEAYLSVEITVNPWTTWSQGVDL
;
A
#
# COMPACT_ATOMS: atom_id res chain seq x y z
N TYR A 1 23.78 -10.48 27.48
CA TYR A 1 22.53 -10.20 26.73
C TYR A 1 22.81 -10.42 25.26
N VAL A 2 21.88 -11.06 24.56
CA VAL A 2 21.94 -11.23 23.10
C VAL A 2 20.73 -10.50 22.53
N ASP A 3 20.98 -9.44 21.79
CA ASP A 3 19.91 -8.74 21.07
C ASP A 3 19.57 -9.52 19.80
N ARG A 4 18.28 -9.64 19.52
CA ARG A 4 17.84 -10.12 18.21
C ARG A 4 18.12 -9.05 17.17
N VAL A 5 18.61 -9.45 16.02
CA VAL A 5 18.91 -8.51 14.91
C VAL A 5 17.68 -8.13 14.08
N VAL A 6 16.53 -8.73 14.40
CA VAL A 6 15.25 -8.52 13.69
C VAL A 6 14.21 -7.90 14.59
N ALA A 7 13.27 -7.19 13.96
CA ALA A 7 11.99 -6.82 14.52
C ALA A 7 10.94 -7.86 14.15
N LYS A 8 9.92 -8.03 14.98
CA LYS A 8 8.72 -8.80 14.72
C LYS A 8 7.56 -7.85 14.46
N VAL A 9 6.78 -8.10 13.43
CA VAL A 9 5.57 -7.34 13.10
C VAL A 9 4.37 -8.28 13.04
N SER A 10 3.28 -7.88 13.65
CA SER A 10 1.98 -8.55 13.58
C SER A 10 0.94 -7.54 13.14
N LEU A 11 0.05 -7.95 12.25
CA LEU A 11 -1.08 -7.16 11.81
C LEU A 11 -2.37 -7.86 12.16
N GLY A 12 -3.35 -7.12 12.66
CA GLY A 12 -4.67 -7.64 13.00
C GLY A 12 -5.74 -6.57 12.88
N THR A 13 -6.97 -7.01 13.06
CA THR A 13 -8.14 -6.12 13.14
C THR A 13 -8.59 -5.97 14.58
N ASN A 14 -9.27 -4.87 14.90
CA ASN A 14 -9.86 -4.65 16.20
C ASN A 14 -10.80 -5.82 16.57
N PRO A 15 -10.65 -6.45 17.75
CA PRO A 15 -11.48 -7.56 18.19
C PRO A 15 -12.98 -7.24 18.24
N ASP A 16 -13.33 -5.98 18.49
CA ASP A 16 -14.73 -5.49 18.50
C ASP A 16 -15.26 -5.19 17.09
N GLY A 17 -14.46 -5.47 16.06
CA GLY A 17 -14.75 -5.23 14.66
C GLY A 17 -14.14 -3.93 14.12
N VAL A 18 -13.89 -3.93 12.82
CA VAL A 18 -13.41 -2.74 12.09
C VAL A 18 -14.59 -1.82 11.79
N LYS A 19 -14.48 -0.56 12.18
CA LYS A 19 -15.51 0.45 11.87
C LYS A 19 -15.41 0.84 10.39
N VAL A 20 -16.54 0.78 9.69
CA VAL A 20 -16.67 1.16 8.27
C VAL A 20 -17.80 2.17 8.08
N PRO A 21 -17.82 2.95 6.99
CA PRO A 21 -18.96 3.82 6.66
C PRO A 21 -20.27 3.05 6.53
N ALA A 22 -21.39 3.72 6.75
CA ALA A 22 -22.71 3.09 6.70
C ALA A 22 -22.97 2.42 5.34
N GLY A 23 -23.39 1.15 5.37
CA GLY A 23 -23.68 0.34 4.19
C GLY A 23 -22.46 -0.26 3.49
N VAL A 24 -21.23 0.12 3.88
CA VAL A 24 -19.99 -0.44 3.35
C VAL A 24 -19.65 -1.75 4.06
N THR A 25 -19.06 -2.70 3.33
CA THR A 25 -18.36 -3.84 3.93
C THR A 25 -16.90 -3.82 3.56
N CYS A 26 -16.03 -4.18 4.51
CA CYS A 26 -14.60 -4.32 4.28
C CYS A 26 -14.09 -5.53 5.06
N THR A 27 -13.54 -6.50 4.35
CA THR A 27 -12.98 -7.72 4.95
C THR A 27 -11.51 -7.80 4.60
N PHE A 28 -10.64 -7.82 5.60
CA PHE A 28 -9.20 -7.95 5.42
C PHE A 28 -8.83 -9.41 5.15
N GLY A 29 -7.86 -9.57 4.24
CA GLY A 29 -7.28 -10.86 3.84
C GLY A 29 -5.82 -10.99 4.29
N ASP A 30 -4.97 -11.36 3.34
CA ASP A 30 -3.54 -11.54 3.57
C ASP A 30 -2.78 -10.21 3.63
N TRP A 31 -1.57 -10.24 4.19
CA TRP A 31 -0.70 -9.08 4.29
C TRP A 31 0.77 -9.43 4.08
N ALA A 32 1.56 -8.43 3.75
CA ALA A 32 3.00 -8.55 3.59
C ALA A 32 3.72 -7.33 4.17
N LEU A 33 5.02 -7.48 4.49
CA LEU A 33 5.89 -6.33 4.74
C LEU A 33 6.40 -5.77 3.43
N ASN A 34 6.52 -4.46 3.35
CA ASN A 34 7.13 -3.73 2.25
C ASN A 34 8.26 -2.85 2.80
N ILE A 35 9.27 -2.59 1.99
CA ILE A 35 10.41 -1.72 2.32
C ILE A 35 11.16 -2.25 3.56
N THR A 36 11.72 -3.44 3.41
CA THR A 36 12.55 -4.04 4.45
C THR A 36 14.02 -3.95 4.09
N ASN A 37 14.86 -3.61 5.07
CA ASN A 37 16.30 -3.52 4.86
C ASN A 37 16.91 -4.84 4.39
N LYS A 38 17.90 -4.75 3.50
CA LYS A 38 18.73 -5.88 3.05
C LYS A 38 19.99 -6.08 3.88
N SER A 39 20.38 -5.08 4.64
CA SER A 39 21.62 -5.08 5.44
C SER A 39 21.37 -4.61 6.86
N MET A 40 22.28 -4.97 7.76
CA MET A 40 22.24 -4.57 9.17
C MET A 40 23.64 -4.36 9.71
N PHE A 41 23.77 -3.56 10.76
CA PHE A 41 24.96 -3.60 11.61
C PHE A 41 24.83 -4.69 12.67
N PRO A 42 25.86 -5.53 12.90
CA PRO A 42 25.87 -6.46 14.04
C PRO A 42 25.69 -5.74 15.38
N TYR A 43 26.34 -4.58 15.51
CA TYR A 43 26.20 -3.65 16.63
C TYR A 43 25.78 -2.29 16.06
N SER A 44 24.62 -1.78 16.50
CA SER A 44 24.13 -0.46 16.08
C SER A 44 24.27 0.55 17.22
N GLU A 45 24.58 1.78 16.86
CA GLU A 45 24.68 2.91 17.79
C GLU A 45 23.28 3.39 18.17
N ILE A 46 23.09 3.77 19.44
CA ILE A 46 21.86 4.36 19.94
C ILE A 46 21.92 5.87 19.69
N VAL A 47 20.98 6.42 18.93
CA VAL A 47 20.86 7.85 18.67
C VAL A 47 19.81 8.52 19.55
N MET A 48 18.80 7.75 19.99
CA MET A 48 17.80 8.22 20.93
C MET A 48 17.53 7.11 21.94
N PRO A 49 18.01 7.26 23.19
CA PRO A 49 17.74 6.29 24.24
C PRO A 49 16.26 6.19 24.55
N ALA A 50 15.82 5.01 24.92
CA ALA A 50 14.45 4.78 25.33
C ALA A 50 14.06 5.67 26.51
N GLY A 51 13.05 6.48 26.30
CA GLY A 51 12.49 7.40 27.28
C GLY A 51 11.05 7.74 26.96
N GLY A 52 10.58 7.28 25.81
CA GLY A 52 9.23 7.47 25.32
C GLY A 52 8.29 6.30 25.65
N SER A 53 7.16 6.26 24.97
CA SER A 53 6.10 5.25 25.15
C SER A 53 6.50 3.84 24.73
N THR A 54 7.45 3.70 23.81
CA THR A 54 7.89 2.40 23.28
C THR A 54 8.81 1.64 24.25
N GLY A 55 9.53 2.34 25.13
CA GLY A 55 10.56 1.73 25.95
C GLY A 55 11.73 1.13 25.16
N ALA A 56 11.90 1.50 23.91
CA ALA A 56 12.91 0.97 22.98
C ALA A 56 13.87 2.06 22.49
N ASP A 57 15.16 1.73 22.44
CA ASP A 57 16.18 2.63 21.89
C ASP A 57 16.02 2.77 20.37
N TYR A 58 16.12 4.00 19.85
CA TYR A 58 16.25 4.25 18.42
C TYR A 58 17.71 4.22 18.01
N ARG A 59 18.03 3.53 16.93
CA ARG A 59 19.40 3.16 16.58
C ARG A 59 19.73 3.53 15.14
N ILE A 60 21.02 3.51 14.81
CA ILE A 60 21.54 3.69 13.45
C ILE A 60 21.60 2.34 12.74
N ASP A 61 20.97 2.22 11.58
CA ASP A 61 21.17 1.13 10.64
C ASP A 61 22.03 1.56 9.43
N PRO A 62 22.41 0.66 8.51
CA PRO A 62 23.24 1.00 7.35
C PRO A 62 22.64 2.06 6.40
N ASN A 63 21.33 2.28 6.43
CA ASN A 63 20.62 3.21 5.56
C ASN A 63 20.12 4.46 6.29
N TYR A 64 20.49 4.65 7.55
CA TYR A 64 19.97 5.68 8.45
C TYR A 64 20.03 7.12 7.86
N GLU A 65 21.12 7.47 7.18
CA GLU A 65 21.32 8.78 6.55
C GLU A 65 21.15 8.72 5.02
N LEU A 66 20.45 7.71 4.50
CA LEU A 66 20.26 7.55 3.07
C LEU A 66 19.49 8.74 2.51
N ALA A 67 20.19 9.62 1.79
CA ALA A 67 19.58 10.75 1.11
C ALA A 67 19.04 10.31 -0.25
N GLY A 68 17.77 10.60 -0.50
CA GLY A 68 17.11 10.24 -1.75
C GLY A 68 16.66 8.79 -1.80
N PHE A 69 16.43 8.30 -3.01
CA PHE A 69 15.78 7.03 -3.26
C PHE A 69 16.75 6.03 -3.89
N ASP A 70 17.05 4.93 -3.19
CA ASP A 70 17.87 3.84 -3.71
C ASP A 70 17.19 2.49 -3.50
N VAL A 71 16.56 1.98 -4.57
CA VAL A 71 15.88 0.68 -4.59
C VAL A 71 16.79 -0.50 -4.30
N SER A 72 18.11 -0.35 -4.41
CA SER A 72 19.04 -1.45 -4.17
C SER A 72 19.17 -1.83 -2.70
N GLN A 73 18.86 -0.90 -1.79
CA GLN A 73 19.05 -1.04 -0.35
C GLN A 73 17.91 -1.79 0.35
N PHE A 74 16.73 -1.83 -0.27
CA PHE A 74 15.53 -2.40 0.34
C PHE A 74 14.93 -3.54 -0.50
N ASN A 75 14.18 -4.40 0.16
CA ASN A 75 13.25 -5.32 -0.49
C ASN A 75 11.89 -4.62 -0.61
N TYR A 76 11.36 -4.59 -1.82
CA TYR A 76 10.05 -4.01 -2.13
C TYR A 76 9.09 -5.09 -2.60
N LEU A 77 7.83 -4.99 -2.21
CA LEU A 77 6.77 -5.76 -2.84
C LEU A 77 6.63 -5.28 -4.30
N LYS A 78 6.65 -6.23 -5.21
CA LYS A 78 6.53 -5.94 -6.64
C LYS A 78 5.67 -7.00 -7.31
N VAL A 79 4.70 -6.54 -8.09
CA VAL A 79 3.97 -7.42 -9.02
C VAL A 79 4.92 -7.84 -10.12
N ALA A 80 4.94 -9.11 -10.47
CA ALA A 80 5.75 -9.62 -11.58
C ALA A 80 5.26 -9.06 -12.92
N ASP A 81 6.13 -9.04 -13.92
CA ASP A 81 5.80 -8.50 -15.26
C ASP A 81 4.62 -9.25 -15.92
N ASP A 82 4.38 -10.50 -15.54
CA ASP A 82 3.23 -11.30 -15.98
C ASP A 82 1.96 -11.06 -15.15
N GLY A 83 1.99 -10.11 -14.22
CA GLY A 83 0.90 -9.77 -13.33
C GLY A 83 0.74 -10.69 -12.13
N THR A 84 1.68 -11.59 -11.86
CA THR A 84 1.62 -12.45 -10.67
C THR A 84 1.90 -11.64 -9.41
N LEU A 85 1.03 -11.77 -8.41
CA LEU A 85 1.19 -11.12 -7.12
C LEU A 85 2.36 -11.74 -6.33
N PRO A 86 3.04 -10.96 -5.47
CA PRO A 86 4.13 -11.46 -4.63
C PRO A 86 3.68 -12.61 -3.73
N ALA A 87 4.56 -13.61 -3.56
CA ALA A 87 4.30 -14.76 -2.68
C ALA A 87 4.42 -14.42 -1.18
N ASP A 88 4.86 -13.19 -0.85
CA ASP A 88 5.11 -12.78 0.54
C ASP A 88 3.83 -12.50 1.35
N PHE A 89 2.68 -12.46 0.69
CA PHE A 89 1.40 -12.33 1.38
C PHE A 89 1.06 -13.61 2.12
N SER A 90 0.69 -13.49 3.39
CA SER A 90 0.18 -14.58 4.23
C SER A 90 -0.91 -14.08 5.17
N ALA A 91 -1.61 -15.00 5.81
CA ALA A 91 -2.76 -14.70 6.67
C ALA A 91 -2.43 -13.68 7.76
N MET A 92 -3.40 -12.87 8.16
CA MET A 92 -3.22 -11.85 9.22
C MET A 92 -2.75 -12.44 10.55
N ALA A 93 -3.03 -13.71 10.82
CA ALA A 93 -2.56 -14.39 12.03
C ALA A 93 -1.04 -14.63 12.04
N ASP A 94 -0.38 -14.58 10.88
CA ASP A 94 1.06 -14.83 10.76
C ASP A 94 1.84 -13.58 11.10
N SER A 95 2.79 -13.70 12.02
CA SER A 95 3.76 -12.65 12.27
C SER A 95 4.88 -12.68 11.24
N LYS A 96 5.40 -11.50 10.89
CA LYS A 96 6.53 -11.35 9.96
C LYS A 96 7.74 -10.78 10.68
N TYR A 97 8.91 -10.99 10.09
CA TYR A 97 10.18 -10.52 10.63
C TYR A 97 10.93 -9.72 9.58
N CYS A 98 11.57 -8.64 10.01
CA CYS A 98 12.43 -7.84 9.16
C CYS A 98 13.67 -7.38 9.92
N LEU A 99 14.69 -6.97 9.19
CA LEU A 99 15.84 -6.28 9.75
C LEU A 99 15.42 -4.90 10.26
N GLU A 100 16.20 -4.35 11.17
CA GLU A 100 16.07 -2.96 11.62
C GLU A 100 16.07 -2.02 10.42
N ASN A 101 15.13 -1.07 10.40
CA ASN A 101 15.04 -0.01 9.42
C ASN A 101 14.70 1.28 10.15
N THR A 102 15.71 2.09 10.37
CA THR A 102 15.65 3.36 11.08
C THR A 102 16.22 4.46 10.20
N MET A 103 15.86 5.69 10.45
CA MET A 103 16.23 6.78 9.56
C MET A 103 16.37 8.11 10.31
N ALA A 104 17.26 8.98 9.83
CA ALA A 104 17.35 10.35 10.27
C ALA A 104 16.02 11.09 10.02
N ALA A 105 15.77 12.17 10.73
CA ALA A 105 14.50 12.88 10.65
C ALA A 105 14.14 13.33 9.23
N ASP A 106 15.13 13.80 8.47
CA ASP A 106 15.00 14.25 7.08
C ASP A 106 14.98 13.11 6.03
N ALA A 107 15.22 11.87 6.47
CA ALA A 107 15.17 10.67 5.64
C ALA A 107 13.87 9.86 5.83
N GLN A 108 12.91 10.33 6.62
CA GLN A 108 11.61 9.69 6.86
C GLN A 108 10.68 9.87 5.65
N THR A 109 10.94 9.13 4.59
CA THR A 109 10.18 9.19 3.34
C THR A 109 9.46 7.89 3.08
N GLN A 110 8.35 7.96 2.33
CA GLN A 110 7.49 6.80 2.05
C GLN A 110 8.20 5.69 1.27
N ALA A 111 9.28 6.01 0.55
CA ALA A 111 10.09 5.04 -0.18
C ALA A 111 11.11 4.29 0.70
N GLN A 112 11.35 4.75 1.91
CA GLN A 112 12.38 4.22 2.81
C GLN A 112 11.80 3.61 4.10
N THR A 113 10.58 4.00 4.47
CA THR A 113 9.96 3.56 5.72
C THR A 113 9.30 2.19 5.56
N THR A 114 9.66 1.25 6.42
CA THR A 114 9.02 -0.07 6.46
C THR A 114 7.51 0.06 6.68
N SER A 115 6.74 -0.65 5.87
CA SER A 115 5.29 -0.64 5.94
C SER A 115 4.69 -2.04 5.89
N ALA A 116 3.46 -2.16 6.38
CA ALA A 116 2.62 -3.34 6.20
C ALA A 116 1.61 -3.05 5.08
N VAL A 117 1.57 -3.91 4.07
CA VAL A 117 0.57 -3.86 3.01
C VAL A 117 -0.48 -4.92 3.28
N ALA A 118 -1.70 -4.50 3.55
CA ALA A 118 -2.85 -5.37 3.81
C ALA A 118 -3.78 -5.43 2.59
N SER A 119 -4.15 -6.62 2.15
CA SER A 119 -5.21 -6.80 1.18
C SER A 119 -6.58 -6.78 1.87
N ALA A 120 -7.58 -6.25 1.19
CA ALA A 120 -8.95 -6.29 1.66
C ALA A 120 -9.93 -6.39 0.48
N VAL A 121 -11.12 -6.92 0.76
CA VAL A 121 -12.28 -6.81 -0.13
C VAL A 121 -13.16 -5.69 0.40
N TYR A 122 -13.21 -4.59 -0.33
CA TYR A 122 -14.04 -3.43 -0.02
C TYR A 122 -15.22 -3.37 -0.96
N THR A 123 -16.42 -3.28 -0.40
CA THR A 123 -17.66 -3.18 -1.18
C THR A 123 -18.39 -1.90 -0.80
N PRO A 124 -18.55 -0.95 -1.73
CA PRO A 124 -19.37 0.24 -1.50
C PRO A 124 -20.82 -0.12 -1.15
N GLY A 125 -21.48 0.75 -0.41
CA GLY A 125 -22.91 0.57 -0.09
C GLY A 125 -23.75 0.41 -1.36
N SER A 126 -24.71 -0.49 -1.33
CA SER A 126 -25.57 -0.89 -2.47
C SER A 126 -24.91 -1.77 -3.56
N PHE A 127 -23.64 -2.13 -3.42
CA PHE A 127 -22.97 -3.06 -4.33
C PHE A 127 -23.00 -4.49 -3.75
N THR A 128 -22.79 -5.50 -4.60
CA THR A 128 -22.75 -6.89 -4.16
C THR A 128 -21.34 -7.27 -3.73
N VAL A 129 -21.20 -7.89 -2.57
CA VAL A 129 -19.90 -8.36 -2.06
C VAL A 129 -19.27 -9.36 -3.03
N GLY A 130 -18.01 -9.13 -3.36
CA GLY A 130 -17.24 -9.98 -4.27
C GLY A 130 -17.47 -9.71 -5.76
N GLU A 131 -18.29 -8.73 -6.12
CA GLU A 131 -18.36 -8.22 -7.50
C GLU A 131 -17.30 -7.16 -7.74
N SER A 132 -16.84 -7.07 -9.00
CA SER A 132 -15.93 -6.03 -9.46
C SER A 132 -16.68 -4.71 -9.63
N TRP A 133 -16.01 -3.60 -9.37
CA TRP A 133 -16.57 -2.27 -9.51
C TRP A 133 -15.49 -1.25 -9.91
N PHE A 134 -15.92 -0.06 -10.29
CA PHE A 134 -15.02 0.97 -10.82
C PHE A 134 -15.18 2.29 -10.06
N ARG A 135 -14.11 3.09 -10.06
CA ARG A 135 -14.14 4.48 -9.62
C ARG A 135 -13.48 5.38 -10.66
N LEU A 136 -14.11 6.49 -10.98
CA LEU A 136 -13.58 7.53 -11.87
C LEU A 136 -13.93 8.89 -11.28
N LEU A 137 -12.92 9.76 -11.08
CA LEU A 137 -13.10 11.12 -10.55
C LEU A 137 -13.94 11.16 -9.25
N GLY A 138 -13.72 10.19 -8.36
CA GLY A 138 -14.43 10.07 -7.09
C GLY A 138 -15.83 9.43 -7.19
N THR A 139 -16.37 9.22 -8.38
CA THR A 139 -17.66 8.55 -8.59
C THR A 139 -17.46 7.05 -8.75
N THR A 140 -18.29 6.25 -8.05
CA THR A 140 -18.30 4.79 -8.16
C THR A 140 -19.31 4.30 -9.18
N TYR A 141 -18.89 3.31 -9.97
CA TYR A 141 -19.71 2.66 -11.00
C TYR A 141 -19.80 1.18 -10.71
N LYS A 142 -21.02 0.65 -10.70
CA LYS A 142 -21.28 -0.74 -10.34
C LYS A 142 -20.81 -1.71 -11.42
N THR A 143 -20.95 -1.33 -12.68
CA THR A 143 -20.57 -2.16 -13.81
C THR A 143 -19.68 -1.43 -14.80
N LEU A 144 -18.95 -2.21 -15.62
CA LEU A 144 -18.19 -1.64 -16.73
C LEU A 144 -19.12 -0.92 -17.72
N ALA A 145 -20.33 -1.44 -17.94
CA ALA A 145 -21.30 -0.83 -18.85
C ALA A 145 -21.74 0.56 -18.37
N ASP A 146 -21.91 0.77 -17.06
CA ASP A 146 -22.24 2.09 -16.51
C ASP A 146 -21.11 3.09 -16.81
N LEU A 147 -19.85 2.68 -16.64
CA LEU A 147 -18.70 3.53 -16.93
C LEU A 147 -18.53 3.78 -18.43
N GLN A 148 -18.75 2.75 -19.26
CA GLN A 148 -18.73 2.88 -20.73
C GLN A 148 -19.83 3.80 -21.26
N ALA A 149 -21.01 3.82 -20.62
CA ALA A 149 -22.06 4.76 -20.97
C ALA A 149 -21.60 6.21 -20.80
N VAL A 150 -20.98 6.54 -19.66
CA VAL A 150 -20.41 7.88 -19.41
C VAL A 150 -19.33 8.26 -20.41
N TYR A 151 -18.46 7.32 -20.76
CA TYR A 151 -17.44 7.53 -21.80
C TYR A 151 -18.07 7.78 -23.18
N ASN A 152 -19.06 6.99 -23.57
CA ASN A 152 -19.75 7.13 -24.85
C ASN A 152 -20.54 8.45 -24.95
N ASP A 153 -21.20 8.86 -23.86
CA ASP A 153 -21.89 10.16 -23.79
C ASP A 153 -20.90 11.32 -23.96
N ALA A 154 -19.74 11.23 -23.31
CA ALA A 154 -18.67 12.21 -23.48
C ALA A 154 -18.15 12.26 -24.92
N LYS A 155 -17.92 11.10 -25.54
CA LYS A 155 -17.47 11.01 -26.96
C LYS A 155 -18.52 11.52 -27.94
N ALA A 156 -19.81 11.33 -27.67
CA ALA A 156 -20.90 11.80 -28.54
C ALA A 156 -20.96 13.32 -28.61
N ALA A 157 -20.45 14.05 -27.60
CA ALA A 157 -20.34 15.52 -27.64
C ALA A 157 -19.34 16.01 -28.71
N GLY A 158 -18.39 15.17 -29.11
CA GLY A 158 -17.42 15.47 -30.19
C GLY A 158 -16.64 16.77 -29.90
N THR A 159 -16.64 17.72 -30.85
CA THR A 159 -15.94 19.00 -30.73
C THR A 159 -16.63 19.97 -29.75
N ALA A 160 -17.85 19.66 -29.30
CA ALA A 160 -18.58 20.44 -28.30
C ALA A 160 -18.35 19.92 -26.86
N ALA A 161 -17.51 18.89 -26.68
CA ALA A 161 -17.20 18.36 -25.36
C ALA A 161 -16.59 19.45 -24.46
N ASP A 162 -17.12 19.55 -23.26
CA ASP A 162 -16.56 20.43 -22.23
C ASP A 162 -15.28 19.81 -21.59
N ALA A 163 -14.66 20.55 -20.67
CA ALA A 163 -13.42 20.11 -20.02
C ALA A 163 -13.61 18.82 -19.22
N ALA A 164 -14.77 18.61 -18.57
CA ALA A 164 -15.04 17.41 -17.77
C ALA A 164 -15.24 16.20 -18.68
N GLN A 165 -15.97 16.34 -19.77
CA GLN A 165 -16.15 15.29 -20.78
C GLN A 165 -14.81 14.92 -21.44
N THR A 166 -14.00 15.90 -21.79
CA THR A 166 -12.65 15.68 -22.34
C THR A 166 -11.77 14.92 -21.35
N GLN A 167 -11.85 15.25 -20.06
CA GLN A 167 -11.12 14.56 -19.01
C GLN A 167 -11.58 13.10 -18.89
N VAL A 168 -12.88 12.81 -18.89
CA VAL A 168 -13.42 11.45 -18.88
C VAL A 168 -12.87 10.63 -20.04
N ILE A 169 -12.91 11.16 -21.26
CA ILE A 169 -12.37 10.48 -22.44
C ILE A 169 -10.89 10.17 -22.25
N THR A 170 -10.10 11.17 -21.86
CA THR A 170 -8.65 11.02 -21.66
C THR A 170 -8.32 9.93 -20.65
N LEU A 171 -8.99 9.94 -19.48
CA LEU A 171 -8.72 8.97 -18.41
C LEU A 171 -9.15 7.54 -18.78
N CYS A 172 -10.26 7.39 -19.48
CA CYS A 172 -10.70 6.09 -19.99
C CYS A 172 -9.77 5.54 -21.09
N ASP A 173 -9.32 6.40 -22.01
CA ASP A 173 -8.37 6.00 -23.06
C ASP A 173 -6.99 5.60 -22.47
N GLN A 174 -6.49 6.31 -21.47
CA GLN A 174 -5.29 5.94 -20.72
C GLN A 174 -5.45 4.60 -20.01
N PHE A 175 -6.59 4.38 -19.36
CA PHE A 175 -6.88 3.10 -18.72
C PHE A 175 -6.93 1.96 -19.75
N TYR A 176 -7.58 2.17 -20.89
CA TYR A 176 -7.59 1.21 -21.99
C TYR A 176 -6.18 0.89 -22.51
N ALA A 177 -5.33 1.89 -22.68
CA ALA A 177 -3.95 1.69 -23.12
C ALA A 177 -3.16 0.81 -22.14
N ARG A 178 -3.35 0.98 -20.85
CA ARG A 178 -2.73 0.13 -19.80
C ARG A 178 -3.25 -1.30 -19.86
N ILE A 179 -4.57 -1.49 -20.02
CA ILE A 179 -5.18 -2.82 -20.21
C ILE A 179 -4.59 -3.49 -21.45
N ALA A 180 -4.54 -2.80 -22.57
CA ALA A 180 -4.01 -3.34 -23.83
C ALA A 180 -2.53 -3.77 -23.67
N LYS A 181 -1.72 -2.97 -22.98
CA LYS A 181 -0.32 -3.30 -22.65
C LYS A 181 -0.22 -4.54 -21.77
N ALA A 182 -1.00 -4.61 -20.69
CA ALA A 182 -1.01 -5.75 -19.76
C ALA A 182 -1.50 -7.03 -20.44
N ALA A 183 -2.56 -6.94 -21.25
CA ALA A 183 -3.11 -8.05 -22.02
C ALA A 183 -2.12 -8.59 -23.04
N ALA A 184 -1.43 -7.71 -23.77
CA ALA A 184 -0.39 -8.10 -24.71
C ALA A 184 0.78 -8.81 -24.03
N ALA A 185 1.23 -8.32 -22.85
CA ALA A 185 2.28 -8.96 -22.07
C ALA A 185 1.90 -10.38 -21.59
N GLN A 186 0.61 -10.64 -21.40
CA GLN A 186 0.08 -11.95 -21.02
C GLN A 186 -0.38 -12.83 -22.20
N GLY A 187 -0.11 -12.39 -23.43
CA GLY A 187 -0.52 -13.12 -24.64
C GLY A 187 -2.03 -13.13 -24.91
N LYS A 188 -2.76 -12.18 -24.34
CA LYS A 188 -4.23 -12.03 -24.47
C LYS A 188 -4.58 -10.64 -25.04
N PRO A 189 -4.14 -10.27 -26.25
CA PRO A 189 -4.35 -8.94 -26.75
C PRO A 189 -5.83 -8.60 -26.87
N VAL A 190 -6.22 -7.43 -26.36
CA VAL A 190 -7.55 -6.85 -26.54
C VAL A 190 -7.54 -5.91 -27.73
N GLY A 191 -8.66 -5.80 -28.44
CA GLY A 191 -8.80 -4.91 -29.60
C GLY A 191 -9.85 -3.82 -29.37
N GLY A 192 -9.87 -2.83 -30.27
CA GLY A 192 -10.86 -1.74 -30.24
C GLY A 192 -10.44 -0.56 -29.35
N ASP A 193 -11.36 -0.08 -28.54
CA ASP A 193 -11.17 1.03 -27.61
C ASP A 193 -11.86 0.72 -26.26
N PHE A 194 -11.86 1.69 -25.34
CA PHE A 194 -12.48 1.51 -24.03
C PHE A 194 -13.98 1.12 -24.10
N ALA A 195 -14.71 1.55 -25.13
CA ALA A 195 -16.11 1.21 -25.29
C ALA A 195 -16.36 -0.26 -25.64
N SER A 196 -15.34 -0.97 -26.14
CA SER A 196 -15.44 -2.34 -26.68
C SER A 196 -14.91 -3.42 -25.74
N ILE A 197 -14.13 -3.06 -24.69
CA ILE A 197 -13.63 -4.05 -23.74
C ILE A 197 -14.76 -4.67 -22.91
N THR A 198 -14.56 -5.91 -22.49
CA THR A 198 -15.53 -6.66 -21.70
C THR A 198 -15.02 -6.90 -20.27
N ILE A 199 -15.93 -7.12 -19.34
CA ILE A 199 -15.55 -7.46 -17.96
C ILE A 199 -14.77 -8.78 -17.90
N THR A 200 -15.08 -9.73 -18.78
CA THR A 200 -14.35 -11.01 -18.86
C THR A 200 -12.90 -10.79 -19.26
N GLU A 201 -12.62 -9.91 -20.22
CA GLU A 201 -11.24 -9.57 -20.59
C GLU A 201 -10.48 -8.93 -19.42
N LEU A 202 -11.14 -8.07 -18.63
CA LEU A 202 -10.55 -7.48 -17.44
C LEU A 202 -10.29 -8.51 -16.34
N ASP A 203 -11.26 -9.39 -16.07
CA ASP A 203 -11.16 -10.41 -15.02
C ASP A 203 -10.14 -11.50 -15.38
N ASP A 204 -9.91 -11.76 -16.66
CA ASP A 204 -8.92 -12.71 -17.15
C ASP A 204 -7.48 -12.22 -17.04
N LEU A 205 -7.26 -10.92 -16.82
CA LEU A 205 -5.93 -10.38 -16.60
C LEU A 205 -5.49 -10.69 -15.16
N LYS A 206 -4.24 -11.10 -15.02
CA LYS A 206 -3.60 -11.23 -13.71
C LYS A 206 -3.39 -9.85 -13.08
N SER A 207 -3.01 -9.84 -11.80
CA SER A 207 -2.74 -8.62 -11.03
C SER A 207 -3.94 -7.80 -10.55
N GLY A 208 -5.15 -8.31 -10.74
CA GLY A 208 -6.32 -7.83 -10.06
C GLY A 208 -6.57 -6.32 -10.04
N GLY A 209 -6.29 -5.60 -11.12
CA GLY A 209 -6.49 -4.16 -11.15
C GLY A 209 -5.20 -3.34 -11.14
N GLU A 210 -4.04 -3.99 -11.17
CA GLU A 210 -2.73 -3.31 -11.26
C GLU A 210 -2.63 -2.37 -12.47
N TYR A 211 -3.30 -2.72 -13.58
CA TYR A 211 -3.42 -1.85 -14.74
C TYR A 211 -4.27 -0.57 -14.50
N SER A 212 -4.91 -0.43 -13.36
CA SER A 212 -5.48 0.87 -12.93
C SER A 212 -4.40 1.86 -12.47
N LYS A 213 -3.21 1.36 -12.15
CA LYS A 213 -2.08 2.17 -11.73
C LYS A 213 -1.65 3.12 -12.87
N PRO A 214 -1.62 4.44 -12.63
CA PRO A 214 -1.21 5.40 -13.65
C PRO A 214 0.26 5.24 -14.03
N ASP A 215 0.59 5.51 -15.28
CA ASP A 215 1.97 5.58 -15.77
C ASP A 215 2.51 7.01 -15.58
N ALA A 216 3.24 7.24 -14.48
CA ALA A 216 3.83 8.55 -14.21
C ALA A 216 4.90 8.94 -15.24
N ALA A 217 5.61 7.97 -15.83
CA ALA A 217 6.57 8.26 -16.88
C ALA A 217 5.89 8.84 -18.12
N ALA A 218 4.60 8.50 -18.34
CA ALA A 218 3.75 9.10 -19.35
C ALA A 218 3.01 10.38 -18.85
N GLY A 219 3.27 10.82 -17.63
CA GLY A 219 2.60 11.99 -17.03
C GLY A 219 1.12 11.75 -16.66
N GLU A 220 0.73 10.48 -16.50
CA GLU A 220 -0.65 10.14 -16.16
C GLU A 220 -0.94 10.43 -14.68
N THR A 221 -2.21 10.76 -14.42
CA THR A 221 -2.75 10.87 -13.06
C THR A 221 -3.70 9.71 -12.79
N VAL A 222 -4.12 9.51 -11.54
CA VAL A 222 -5.14 8.50 -11.22
C VAL A 222 -6.42 8.80 -11.99
N GLY A 223 -6.80 7.85 -12.83
CA GLY A 223 -7.97 7.91 -13.66
C GLY A 223 -9.03 6.90 -13.25
N VAL A 224 -9.25 5.91 -14.12
CA VAL A 224 -10.13 4.78 -13.81
C VAL A 224 -9.42 3.84 -12.85
N GLU A 225 -10.04 3.57 -11.72
CA GLU A 225 -9.64 2.57 -10.75
C GLU A 225 -10.58 1.37 -10.87
N TYR A 226 -10.02 0.20 -11.10
CA TYR A 226 -10.76 -1.05 -11.21
C TYR A 226 -10.51 -1.94 -10.01
N PHE A 227 -11.54 -2.18 -9.24
CA PHE A 227 -11.52 -3.03 -8.05
C PHE A 227 -12.04 -4.42 -8.40
N GLN A 228 -11.14 -5.28 -8.86
CA GLN A 228 -11.50 -6.65 -9.26
C GLN A 228 -12.00 -7.42 -8.04
N LYS A 229 -13.26 -7.86 -8.09
CA LYS A 229 -13.93 -8.53 -6.95
C LYS A 229 -13.88 -7.73 -5.65
N GLY A 230 -13.76 -6.41 -5.75
CA GLY A 230 -13.65 -5.52 -4.62
C GLY A 230 -12.26 -5.49 -3.96
N VAL A 231 -11.26 -6.17 -4.51
CA VAL A 231 -9.92 -6.24 -3.91
C VAL A 231 -9.24 -4.87 -3.95
N CYS A 232 -8.68 -4.47 -2.81
CA CYS A 232 -7.83 -3.29 -2.67
C CYS A 232 -6.74 -3.54 -1.64
N TYR A 233 -5.75 -2.63 -1.61
CA TYR A 233 -4.59 -2.72 -0.75
C TYR A 233 -4.43 -1.45 0.06
N TYR A 234 -4.04 -1.62 1.32
CA TYR A 234 -3.75 -0.54 2.25
C TYR A 234 -2.29 -0.60 2.65
N ASN A 235 -1.57 0.49 2.46
CA ASN A 235 -0.20 0.63 2.91
C ASN A 235 -0.17 1.34 4.27
N ILE A 236 0.35 0.68 5.30
CA ILE A 236 0.39 1.14 6.70
C ILE A 236 1.86 1.37 7.05
N LEU A 237 2.31 2.62 7.11
CA LEU A 237 3.64 2.96 7.59
C LEU A 237 3.80 2.56 9.05
N ILE A 238 4.90 1.91 9.39
CA ILE A 238 5.14 1.48 10.78
C ILE A 238 5.78 2.63 11.55
N ARG A 239 5.07 3.09 12.58
CA ARG A 239 5.57 4.09 13.53
C ARG A 239 6.25 3.39 14.67
N HIS A 240 7.46 3.86 15.01
CA HIS A 240 8.21 3.34 16.14
C HIS A 240 7.69 3.92 17.46
N ASP A 241 7.41 5.22 17.49
CA ASP A 241 6.82 5.86 18.67
C ASP A 241 5.60 6.73 18.28
N ASP A 242 4.41 6.20 18.56
CA ASP A 242 3.13 6.84 18.27
C ASP A 242 2.81 8.04 19.20
N ALA A 243 3.52 8.17 20.32
CA ALA A 243 3.41 9.32 21.21
C ALA A 243 4.17 10.55 20.71
N ILE A 244 5.05 10.38 19.73
CA ILE A 244 5.74 11.49 19.08
C ILE A 244 4.77 12.23 18.16
N THR A 245 4.28 13.39 18.62
CA THR A 245 3.30 14.18 17.86
C THR A 245 3.92 15.19 16.92
N ALA A 246 5.21 15.54 17.12
CA ALA A 246 5.90 16.48 16.26
C ALA A 246 6.07 15.87 14.86
N THR A 247 5.79 16.68 13.83
CA THR A 247 5.93 16.29 12.43
C THR A 247 7.38 15.92 12.13
N MET A 248 7.59 14.78 11.46
CA MET A 248 8.89 14.27 11.02
C MET A 248 9.95 14.18 12.13
N ALA A 249 9.53 14.07 13.38
CA ALA A 249 10.47 13.98 14.51
C ALA A 249 11.25 12.66 14.47
N LEU A 250 12.52 12.73 14.86
CA LEU A 250 13.38 11.57 14.99
C LEU A 250 12.75 10.48 15.88
N GLY A 251 12.78 9.24 15.42
CA GLY A 251 12.24 8.08 16.13
C GLY A 251 10.73 7.88 15.98
N LYS A 252 10.04 8.73 15.21
CA LYS A 252 8.61 8.58 14.97
C LYS A 252 8.32 7.35 14.07
N TYR A 253 9.07 7.17 12.99
CA TYR A 253 8.90 6.10 12.01
C TYR A 253 10.03 5.08 12.05
N GLY A 254 9.76 3.91 11.48
CA GLY A 254 10.73 2.84 11.32
C GLY A 254 10.49 1.63 12.20
N VAL A 255 11.35 0.65 12.09
CA VAL A 255 11.36 -0.56 12.90
C VAL A 255 12.73 -0.76 13.53
N VAL A 256 12.75 -0.95 14.83
CA VAL A 256 13.96 -1.16 15.61
C VAL A 256 14.06 -2.64 16.01
N ARG A 257 15.25 -3.22 15.88
CA ARG A 257 15.52 -4.62 16.28
C ARG A 257 15.04 -4.91 17.70
N ASN A 258 14.81 -6.16 17.99
CA ASN A 258 14.42 -6.65 19.32
C ASN A 258 13.08 -6.08 19.84
N ASN A 259 12.22 -5.59 18.94
CA ASN A 259 10.87 -5.14 19.26
C ASN A 259 9.81 -5.94 18.52
N TRP A 260 8.62 -5.96 19.10
CA TRP A 260 7.43 -6.53 18.51
C TRP A 260 6.40 -5.43 18.29
N TYR A 261 6.16 -5.13 17.03
CA TYR A 261 5.15 -4.18 16.57
C TYR A 261 3.83 -4.90 16.35
N THR A 262 2.79 -4.47 17.05
CA THR A 262 1.42 -4.96 16.85
C THR A 262 0.59 -3.84 16.26
N LEU A 263 0.17 -4.03 15.01
CA LEU A 263 -0.65 -3.11 14.25
C LEU A 263 -2.10 -3.58 14.31
N THR A 264 -3.00 -2.73 14.80
CA THR A 264 -4.43 -3.04 14.94
C THR A 264 -5.25 -2.08 14.09
N ILE A 265 -5.93 -2.59 13.06
CA ILE A 265 -6.80 -1.80 12.19
C ILE A 265 -8.12 -1.54 12.92
N ASN A 266 -8.40 -0.30 13.24
CA ASN A 266 -9.59 0.13 13.99
C ASN A 266 -10.73 0.60 13.09
N SER A 267 -10.42 1.28 12.00
CA SER A 267 -11.45 1.77 11.07
C SER A 267 -10.94 1.91 9.66
N VAL A 268 -11.87 1.83 8.71
CA VAL A 268 -11.67 2.09 7.27
C VAL A 268 -12.57 3.26 6.89
N LYS A 269 -12.01 4.27 6.25
CA LYS A 269 -12.75 5.46 5.79
C LYS A 269 -13.11 5.39 4.30
N GLN A 270 -12.21 4.86 3.50
CA GLN A 270 -12.30 4.79 2.03
C GLN A 270 -11.66 3.47 1.54
N PRO A 271 -11.95 3.02 0.31
CA PRO A 271 -11.22 1.90 -0.28
C PRO A 271 -9.74 2.26 -0.41
N GLY A 272 -8.89 1.27 -0.22
CA GLY A 272 -7.47 1.36 -0.57
C GLY A 272 -7.27 1.50 -2.08
N THR A 273 -6.03 1.35 -2.55
CA THR A 273 -5.74 1.31 -3.98
C THR A 273 -6.05 -0.07 -4.55
N PRO A 274 -6.58 -0.20 -5.80
CA PRO A 274 -6.82 -1.51 -6.42
C PRO A 274 -5.54 -2.22 -6.88
N TRP A 275 -4.37 -1.62 -6.65
CA TRP A 275 -3.04 -2.18 -6.91
C TRP A 275 -2.21 -2.20 -5.64
N ILE A 276 -1.16 -3.04 -5.62
CA ILE A 276 -0.18 -3.04 -4.53
C ILE A 276 0.58 -1.70 -4.58
N PRO A 277 0.60 -0.93 -3.47
CA PRO A 277 1.34 0.32 -3.41
C PRO A 277 2.83 0.11 -3.71
N ASP A 278 3.30 0.73 -4.78
CA ASP A 278 4.68 0.69 -5.22
C ASP A 278 5.34 2.05 -4.96
N THR A 279 6.10 2.11 -3.90
CA THR A 279 6.83 3.32 -3.51
C THR A 279 8.18 3.46 -4.21
N THR A 280 8.54 2.49 -5.08
CA THR A 280 9.78 2.54 -5.88
C THR A 280 9.64 3.38 -7.14
N ASN A 281 8.41 3.76 -7.48
CA ASN A 281 8.09 4.46 -8.71
C ASN A 281 7.13 5.61 -8.38
N SER A 282 7.43 6.80 -8.87
CA SER A 282 6.57 7.99 -8.73
C SER A 282 5.15 7.84 -9.32
N THR A 283 4.81 6.65 -9.84
CA THR A 283 3.50 6.35 -10.39
C THR A 283 2.39 6.17 -9.36
N ASP A 284 2.69 5.97 -8.09
CA ASP A 284 1.68 5.87 -7.03
C ASP A 284 1.25 7.23 -6.48
N LYS A 285 1.21 8.24 -7.31
CA LYS A 285 0.74 9.60 -6.99
C LYS A 285 1.50 10.31 -5.87
N LYS A 286 2.26 9.61 -5.08
CA LYS A 286 3.08 10.19 -4.05
C LYS A 286 4.51 10.03 -4.47
N ASP A 287 5.18 11.18 -4.58
CA ASP A 287 6.62 11.23 -4.78
C ASP A 287 7.27 10.27 -3.75
N PRO A 288 8.13 9.34 -4.16
CA PRO A 288 8.89 8.53 -3.21
C PRO A 288 9.64 9.35 -2.16
N GLY A 289 9.98 10.59 -2.49
CA GLY A 289 10.55 11.57 -1.57
C GLY A 289 9.54 12.29 -0.68
N GLU A 290 8.23 11.96 -0.76
CA GLU A 290 7.23 12.59 0.09
C GLU A 290 7.38 12.15 1.55
N ASP A 291 7.23 13.09 2.46
CA ASP A 291 7.33 12.86 3.89
C ASP A 291 6.28 11.85 4.39
N ASP A 292 6.66 11.02 5.35
CA ASP A 292 5.77 10.00 5.92
C ASP A 292 4.51 10.61 6.55
N ASP A 293 4.60 11.80 7.11
CA ASP A 293 3.47 12.49 7.73
C ASP A 293 2.44 13.04 6.72
N ASP A 294 2.79 13.14 5.45
CA ASP A 294 1.89 13.62 4.38
C ASP A 294 0.94 12.53 3.87
N LYS A 295 1.10 11.30 4.34
CA LYS A 295 0.27 10.19 3.89
C LYS A 295 -1.19 10.36 4.29
N GLU A 296 -2.08 10.30 3.31
CA GLU A 296 -3.52 10.28 3.55
C GLU A 296 -3.94 9.04 4.37
N ALA A 297 -4.68 9.26 5.44
CA ALA A 297 -5.16 8.20 6.31
C ALA A 297 -6.49 7.62 5.78
N TYR A 298 -6.43 6.60 4.93
CA TYR A 298 -7.59 5.79 4.56
C TYR A 298 -8.04 4.84 5.67
N LEU A 299 -7.12 4.54 6.58
CA LEU A 299 -7.32 3.69 7.75
C LEU A 299 -7.04 4.47 9.05
N SER A 300 -7.63 4.01 10.15
CA SER A 300 -7.14 4.29 11.48
C SER A 300 -6.49 3.03 12.03
N VAL A 301 -5.20 3.10 12.34
CA VAL A 301 -4.39 2.00 12.86
C VAL A 301 -3.76 2.42 14.17
N GLU A 302 -3.92 1.59 15.19
CA GLU A 302 -3.19 1.68 16.44
C GLU A 302 -1.93 0.82 16.35
N ILE A 303 -0.79 1.36 16.77
CA ILE A 303 0.48 0.65 16.79
C ILE A 303 0.96 0.55 18.22
N THR A 304 1.11 -0.69 18.71
CA THR A 304 1.71 -0.97 20.01
C THR A 304 3.09 -1.56 19.80
N VAL A 305 4.10 -0.96 20.42
CA VAL A 305 5.49 -1.43 20.38
C VAL A 305 5.86 -2.04 21.71
N ASN A 306 6.20 -3.31 21.71
CA ASN A 306 6.58 -4.03 22.91
C ASN A 306 8.04 -4.46 22.80
N PRO A 307 8.88 -4.18 23.81
CA PRO A 307 10.21 -4.79 23.88
C PRO A 307 10.06 -6.33 23.85
N TRP A 308 10.82 -6.96 22.96
CA TRP A 308 10.78 -8.41 22.86
C TRP A 308 11.61 -9.01 23.99
N THR A 309 10.98 -9.20 25.15
CA THR A 309 11.64 -9.64 26.39
C THR A 309 12.43 -10.91 26.19
N THR A 310 13.71 -10.87 26.59
CA THR A 310 14.57 -12.05 26.71
C THR A 310 14.13 -12.87 27.92
N TRP A 311 13.75 -14.11 27.71
CA TRP A 311 13.68 -15.08 28.79
C TRP A 311 15.12 -15.44 29.21
N SER A 312 15.51 -15.06 30.41
CA SER A 312 16.70 -15.61 31.03
C SER A 312 16.32 -16.95 31.67
N GLN A 313 16.68 -18.04 31.05
CA GLN A 313 16.67 -19.33 31.70
C GLN A 313 18.01 -19.46 32.43
N GLY A 314 18.01 -19.45 33.75
CA GLY A 314 19.14 -19.87 34.55
C GLY A 314 19.36 -21.36 34.30
N VAL A 315 20.49 -21.71 33.69
CA VAL A 315 20.96 -23.08 33.66
C VAL A 315 21.95 -23.17 34.79
N ASP A 316 21.60 -23.84 35.88
CA ASP A 316 22.54 -24.32 36.86
C ASP A 316 23.34 -25.48 36.22
N LEU A 317 24.62 -25.25 36.01
CA LEU A 317 25.60 -26.26 35.62
C LEU A 317 26.12 -27.03 36.83
#